data_3f7f291946eb8da9cb056f4db2ec1c6f
#
_entry.id   3f7f291946eb8da9cb056f4db2ec1c6f
#
_cell.length_a   1.000
_cell.length_b   1.000
_cell.length_c   1.000
_cell.angle_alpha   90.00
_cell.angle_beta   90.00
_cell.angle_gamma   90.00
#
_symmetry.space_group_name_H-M   'P 1'
#
loop_
_entity.id
_entity.type
_entity.pdbx_description
1 polymer ?
#
loop_
_entity_poly.entity_id
_entity_poly.type
_entity_poly.pdbx_seq_one_letter_code
_entity_poly.pdbx_strand_id
1 'polypeptide(L)'
;MAEQKIAAYICRGCGIGERLDTSELAKIAQKEGKVHLVCEHDFLCNADGVDTIRADIAEGATHIVLAACSRRAKTEAFSFPTVAMARANLREGVIWSQPDDESTRETTQEMAADYVRMGCAEVKKMVLPLGNPDAATNKRILVVGGGISGMTAALEASRAGYPVVLVEKSARLGGWAAALWKRVPAREPFRDPQDAGMAEMIAAVEADPGIKVYLNAVTSKTSGAPGCFVVEIAQQGGATAAEEVGAIVQASGFALYDANRLPELGFGASPNVVDQAGLEKLAREAAARGEPIRR
;
A
#
# COMPACT_ATOMS: atom_id res chain seq x y z
N MET A 1 -8.53 7.73 -33.59
CA MET A 1 -7.69 7.02 -32.60
C MET A 1 -6.31 6.93 -33.22
N ALA A 2 -5.25 7.27 -32.47
CA ALA A 2 -3.89 7.09 -32.98
C ALA A 2 -3.66 5.61 -33.30
N GLU A 3 -2.90 5.34 -34.36
CA GLU A 3 -2.55 3.99 -34.78
C GLU A 3 -1.76 3.28 -33.67
N GLN A 4 -2.18 2.10 -33.27
CA GLN A 4 -1.50 1.32 -32.23
C GLN A 4 -0.25 0.68 -32.84
N LYS A 5 0.93 1.11 -32.40
CA LYS A 5 2.20 0.45 -32.74
C LYS A 5 2.57 -0.48 -31.59
N ILE A 6 2.43 -1.79 -31.81
CA ILE A 6 2.61 -2.83 -30.79
C ILE A 6 3.96 -3.49 -30.95
N ALA A 7 4.74 -3.59 -29.86
CA ALA A 7 5.99 -4.34 -29.78
C ALA A 7 5.88 -5.50 -28.79
N ALA A 8 6.49 -6.64 -29.10
CA ALA A 8 6.59 -7.78 -28.20
C ALA A 8 8.05 -8.13 -27.91
N TYR A 9 8.34 -8.39 -26.65
CA TYR A 9 9.67 -8.72 -26.17
C TYR A 9 9.64 -10.09 -25.50
N ILE A 10 10.41 -11.02 -26.00
CA ILE A 10 10.51 -12.39 -25.49
C ILE A 10 11.81 -12.55 -24.73
N CYS A 11 11.72 -12.80 -23.42
CA CYS A 11 12.88 -13.03 -22.57
C CYS A 11 13.36 -14.48 -22.68
N ARG A 12 14.68 -14.68 -22.84
CA ARG A 12 15.31 -16.01 -22.82
C ARG A 12 15.92 -16.35 -21.46
N GLY A 13 16.05 -15.37 -20.58
CA GLY A 13 16.72 -15.52 -19.29
C GLY A 13 15.93 -16.32 -18.25
N CYS A 14 16.60 -16.63 -17.15
CA CYS A 14 16.04 -17.32 -15.97
C CYS A 14 15.41 -18.68 -16.30
N GLY A 15 16.00 -19.45 -17.21
CA GLY A 15 15.53 -20.78 -17.60
C GLY A 15 14.49 -20.79 -18.71
N ILE A 16 14.01 -19.63 -19.17
CA ILE A 16 12.94 -19.57 -20.20
C ILE A 16 13.47 -20.15 -21.53
N GLY A 17 14.61 -19.66 -22.02
CA GLY A 17 15.17 -20.12 -23.30
C GLY A 17 15.77 -21.53 -23.28
N GLU A 18 16.00 -22.10 -22.09
CA GLU A 18 16.45 -23.49 -21.93
C GLU A 18 15.28 -24.48 -22.06
N ARG A 19 14.08 -24.03 -21.71
CA ARG A 19 12.88 -24.87 -21.68
C ARG A 19 11.89 -24.60 -22.83
N LEU A 20 11.95 -23.42 -23.44
CA LEU A 20 11.01 -23.00 -24.49
C LEU A 20 11.76 -22.60 -25.76
N ASP A 21 11.17 -22.90 -26.91
CA ASP A 21 11.56 -22.31 -28.19
C ASP A 21 11.02 -20.87 -28.26
N THR A 22 11.85 -19.92 -27.87
CA THR A 22 11.48 -18.51 -27.87
C THR A 22 11.32 -17.94 -29.26
N SER A 23 11.96 -18.53 -30.28
CA SER A 23 11.83 -18.10 -31.67
C SER A 23 10.47 -18.46 -32.24
N GLU A 24 9.89 -19.57 -31.79
CA GLU A 24 8.51 -19.95 -32.11
C GLU A 24 7.52 -18.98 -31.45
N LEU A 25 7.71 -18.65 -30.18
CA LEU A 25 6.90 -17.66 -29.49
C LEU A 25 6.95 -16.28 -30.17
N ALA A 26 8.12 -15.89 -30.66
CA ALA A 26 8.28 -14.66 -31.44
C ALA A 26 7.46 -14.68 -32.74
N LYS A 27 7.46 -15.81 -33.46
CA LYS A 27 6.64 -16.01 -34.66
C LYS A 27 5.14 -15.95 -34.35
N ILE A 28 4.72 -16.52 -33.22
CA ILE A 28 3.32 -16.47 -32.76
C ILE A 28 2.91 -15.02 -32.45
N ALA A 29 3.74 -14.28 -31.70
CA ALA A 29 3.49 -12.86 -31.45
C ALA A 29 3.34 -12.07 -32.74
N GLN A 30 4.22 -12.31 -33.73
CA GLN A 30 4.21 -11.61 -35.02
C GLN A 30 3.01 -11.99 -35.89
N LYS A 31 2.79 -13.30 -36.10
CA LYS A 31 1.79 -13.77 -37.09
C LYS A 31 0.39 -13.75 -36.52
N GLU A 32 0.19 -14.34 -35.35
CA GLU A 32 -1.12 -14.47 -34.71
C GLU A 32 -1.42 -13.23 -33.83
N GLY A 33 -0.44 -12.81 -33.05
CA GLY A 33 -0.51 -11.58 -32.25
C GLY A 33 -0.55 -10.31 -33.09
N LYS A 34 -0.18 -10.35 -34.38
CA LYS A 34 -0.14 -9.19 -35.29
C LYS A 34 0.57 -7.99 -34.67
N VAL A 35 1.68 -8.22 -33.98
CA VAL A 35 2.53 -7.16 -33.45
C VAL A 35 3.47 -6.64 -34.51
N HIS A 36 3.83 -5.35 -34.44
CA HIS A 36 4.61 -4.69 -35.47
C HIS A 36 6.10 -4.96 -35.33
N LEU A 37 6.58 -5.12 -34.10
CA LEU A 37 7.97 -5.38 -33.75
C LEU A 37 8.06 -6.55 -32.78
N VAL A 38 9.00 -7.46 -33.00
CA VAL A 38 9.29 -8.55 -32.06
C VAL A 38 10.79 -8.56 -31.78
N CYS A 39 11.18 -8.62 -30.52
CA CYS A 39 12.54 -8.70 -30.07
C CYS A 39 12.71 -9.87 -29.08
N GLU A 40 13.73 -10.69 -29.29
CA GLU A 40 14.18 -11.68 -28.31
C GLU A 40 15.41 -11.12 -27.59
N HIS A 41 15.49 -11.34 -26.27
CA HIS A 41 16.61 -10.82 -25.48
C HIS A 41 16.94 -11.78 -24.33
N ASP A 42 18.24 -11.95 -24.04
CA ASP A 42 18.68 -12.87 -22.97
C ASP A 42 18.19 -12.46 -21.59
N PHE A 43 18.22 -11.18 -21.28
CA PHE A 43 17.74 -10.66 -20.00
C PHE A 43 17.08 -9.30 -20.17
N LEU A 44 15.79 -9.26 -20.48
CA LEU A 44 15.02 -8.02 -20.66
C LEU A 44 15.07 -7.07 -19.46
N CYS A 45 15.34 -7.58 -18.25
CA CYS A 45 15.38 -6.78 -17.03
C CYS A 45 16.78 -6.21 -16.70
N ASN A 46 17.80 -6.45 -17.50
CA ASN A 46 19.09 -5.79 -17.37
C ASN A 46 19.07 -4.41 -18.08
N ALA A 47 20.17 -3.65 -17.98
CA ALA A 47 20.22 -2.31 -18.57
C ALA A 47 19.97 -2.35 -20.08
N ASP A 48 20.67 -3.24 -20.82
CA ASP A 48 20.56 -3.33 -22.28
C ASP A 48 19.14 -3.71 -22.73
N GLY A 49 18.51 -4.65 -22.04
CA GLY A 49 17.14 -5.08 -22.35
C GLY A 49 16.11 -3.96 -22.09
N VAL A 50 16.26 -3.23 -20.98
CA VAL A 50 15.42 -2.07 -20.68
C VAL A 50 15.64 -0.94 -21.67
N ASP A 51 16.88 -0.68 -22.05
CA ASP A 51 17.23 0.39 -23.02
C ASP A 51 16.72 0.06 -24.43
N THR A 52 16.73 -1.23 -24.83
CA THR A 52 16.08 -1.67 -26.08
C THR A 52 14.59 -1.34 -26.08
N ILE A 53 13.87 -1.66 -24.98
CA ILE A 53 12.45 -1.34 -24.88
C ILE A 53 12.22 0.18 -24.91
N ARG A 54 13.06 0.97 -24.23
CA ARG A 54 12.96 2.43 -24.23
C ARG A 54 13.21 3.06 -25.59
N ALA A 55 14.15 2.52 -26.35
CA ALA A 55 14.44 2.95 -27.71
C ALA A 55 13.22 2.79 -28.62
N ASP A 56 12.61 1.60 -28.58
CA ASP A 56 11.40 1.33 -29.38
C ASP A 56 10.20 2.19 -28.97
N ILE A 57 10.07 2.49 -27.67
CA ILE A 57 9.05 3.43 -27.17
C ILE A 57 9.34 4.84 -27.71
N ALA A 58 10.58 5.28 -27.74
CA ALA A 58 10.98 6.56 -28.31
C ALA A 58 10.74 6.61 -29.82
N GLU A 59 10.82 5.48 -30.52
CA GLU A 59 10.48 5.32 -31.94
C GLU A 59 8.97 5.17 -32.20
N GLY A 60 8.15 5.32 -31.15
CA GLY A 60 6.70 5.39 -31.25
C GLY A 60 5.94 4.11 -30.95
N ALA A 61 6.54 3.11 -30.30
CA ALA A 61 5.77 2.00 -29.76
C ALA A 61 4.81 2.53 -28.68
N THR A 62 3.52 2.27 -28.85
CA THR A 62 2.46 2.73 -27.94
C THR A 62 1.96 1.63 -27.01
N HIS A 63 2.17 0.38 -27.42
CA HIS A 63 1.72 -0.82 -26.71
C HIS A 63 2.84 -1.85 -26.69
N ILE A 64 3.07 -2.48 -25.54
CA ILE A 64 4.15 -3.47 -25.42
C ILE A 64 3.66 -4.75 -24.73
N VAL A 65 4.14 -5.90 -25.20
CA VAL A 65 3.97 -7.20 -24.56
C VAL A 65 5.32 -7.66 -24.03
N LEU A 66 5.41 -7.93 -22.75
CA LEU A 66 6.61 -8.51 -22.13
C LEU A 66 6.36 -9.97 -21.80
N ALA A 67 6.82 -10.88 -22.65
CA ALA A 67 6.79 -12.31 -22.42
C ALA A 67 8.03 -12.73 -21.63
N ALA A 68 7.92 -12.73 -20.29
CA ALA A 68 9.02 -12.90 -19.36
C ALA A 68 8.53 -13.45 -18.00
N CYS A 69 8.99 -12.88 -16.91
CA CYS A 69 8.54 -13.18 -15.55
C CYS A 69 7.18 -12.52 -15.23
N SER A 70 6.60 -12.86 -14.10
CA SER A 70 5.29 -12.36 -13.63
C SER A 70 5.26 -10.85 -13.43
N ARG A 71 4.05 -10.27 -13.34
CA ARG A 71 3.85 -8.85 -13.06
C ARG A 71 4.42 -8.40 -11.71
N ARG A 72 4.68 -9.33 -10.78
CA ARG A 72 5.23 -9.06 -9.46
C ARG A 72 6.75 -9.00 -9.44
N ALA A 73 7.42 -9.50 -10.48
CA ALA A 73 8.86 -9.52 -10.59
C ALA A 73 9.36 -8.34 -11.41
N LYS A 74 10.49 -7.75 -10.99
CA LYS A 74 11.17 -6.67 -11.74
C LYS A 74 10.27 -5.48 -12.08
N THR A 75 9.41 -5.07 -11.15
CA THR A 75 8.45 -3.98 -11.32
C THR A 75 9.13 -2.65 -11.64
N GLU A 76 10.26 -2.36 -11.01
CA GLU A 76 11.03 -1.14 -11.25
C GLU A 76 11.67 -1.11 -12.65
N ALA A 77 12.28 -2.25 -13.07
CA ALA A 77 12.89 -2.36 -14.40
C ALA A 77 11.86 -2.21 -15.52
N PHE A 78 10.66 -2.73 -15.31
CA PHE A 78 9.57 -2.71 -16.30
C PHE A 78 8.49 -1.66 -15.97
N SER A 79 8.93 -0.46 -15.62
CA SER A 79 8.03 0.69 -15.40
C SER A 79 8.09 1.63 -16.61
N PHE A 80 7.06 1.55 -17.46
CA PHE A 80 6.93 2.36 -18.67
C PHE A 80 5.57 3.08 -18.68
N PRO A 81 5.41 4.19 -17.93
CA PRO A 81 4.11 4.81 -17.69
C PRO A 81 3.47 5.44 -18.94
N THR A 82 4.23 5.60 -20.02
CA THR A 82 3.78 6.25 -21.27
C THR A 82 3.21 5.27 -22.29
N VAL A 83 3.25 3.96 -22.03
CA VAL A 83 2.77 2.94 -22.96
C VAL A 83 1.86 1.94 -22.24
N ALA A 84 0.90 1.38 -22.98
CA ALA A 84 0.10 0.27 -22.49
C ALA A 84 0.95 -1.01 -22.47
N MET A 85 0.96 -1.76 -21.36
CA MET A 85 1.83 -2.91 -21.20
C MET A 85 1.08 -4.14 -20.67
N ALA A 86 1.10 -5.23 -21.44
CA ALA A 86 0.71 -6.55 -21.00
C ALA A 86 1.93 -7.42 -20.65
N ARG A 87 1.79 -8.31 -19.67
CA ARG A 87 2.84 -9.25 -19.28
C ARG A 87 2.38 -10.69 -19.45
N ALA A 88 3.02 -11.42 -20.38
CA ALA A 88 2.86 -12.86 -20.52
C ALA A 88 3.83 -13.56 -19.57
N ASN A 89 3.31 -14.22 -18.55
CA ASN A 89 4.10 -14.82 -17.46
C ASN A 89 4.64 -16.21 -17.89
N LEU A 90 5.78 -16.20 -18.58
CA LEU A 90 6.42 -17.43 -19.04
C LEU A 90 7.21 -18.15 -17.96
N ARG A 91 7.77 -17.43 -16.98
CA ARG A 91 8.61 -18.05 -15.96
C ARG A 91 7.77 -18.72 -14.88
N GLU A 92 7.05 -17.96 -14.06
CA GLU A 92 6.31 -18.50 -12.92
C GLU A 92 5.03 -19.22 -13.36
N GLY A 93 4.39 -18.72 -14.42
CA GLY A 93 3.12 -19.26 -14.90
C GLY A 93 3.24 -20.45 -15.84
N VAL A 94 4.41 -20.64 -16.48
CA VAL A 94 4.64 -21.73 -17.43
C VAL A 94 5.75 -22.63 -16.94
N ILE A 95 7.03 -22.23 -17.10
CA ILE A 95 8.16 -23.17 -16.90
C ILE A 95 8.32 -23.63 -15.44
N TRP A 96 7.91 -22.83 -14.46
CA TRP A 96 7.96 -23.25 -13.05
C TRP A 96 6.71 -24.02 -12.61
N SER A 97 5.63 -23.98 -13.37
CA SER A 97 4.38 -24.69 -13.08
C SER A 97 4.28 -26.05 -13.74
N GLN A 98 5.20 -26.37 -14.65
CA GLN A 98 5.25 -27.64 -15.36
C GLN A 98 6.51 -28.43 -15.02
N PRO A 99 6.44 -29.78 -14.96
CA PRO A 99 7.62 -30.61 -14.80
C PRO A 99 8.64 -30.35 -15.92
N ASP A 100 9.93 -30.56 -15.60
CA ASP A 100 11.02 -30.42 -16.57
C ASP A 100 11.41 -31.79 -17.10
N ASP A 101 10.57 -32.33 -17.96
CA ASP A 101 10.80 -33.61 -18.63
C ASP A 101 10.37 -33.58 -20.09
N GLU A 102 10.86 -34.55 -20.87
CA GLU A 102 10.61 -34.63 -22.30
C GLU A 102 9.10 -34.84 -22.63
N SER A 103 8.36 -35.52 -21.74
CA SER A 103 6.94 -35.81 -21.96
C SER A 103 6.05 -34.57 -21.86
N THR A 104 6.50 -33.55 -21.14
CA THR A 104 5.75 -32.29 -20.95
C THR A 104 6.22 -31.15 -21.84
N ARG A 105 7.31 -31.34 -22.59
CA ARG A 105 7.92 -30.26 -23.38
C ARG A 105 6.94 -29.62 -24.36
N GLU A 106 6.22 -30.43 -25.14
CA GLU A 106 5.26 -29.94 -26.13
C GLU A 106 4.12 -29.16 -25.47
N THR A 107 3.51 -29.73 -24.43
CA THR A 107 2.41 -29.06 -23.69
C THR A 107 2.87 -27.78 -22.98
N THR A 108 4.08 -27.75 -22.48
CA THR A 108 4.69 -26.55 -21.88
C THR A 108 4.90 -25.46 -22.93
N GLN A 109 5.37 -25.83 -24.12
CA GLN A 109 5.52 -24.92 -25.25
C GLN A 109 4.19 -24.34 -25.71
N GLU A 110 3.15 -25.18 -25.86
CA GLU A 110 1.80 -24.74 -26.22
C GLU A 110 1.20 -23.81 -25.15
N MET A 111 1.39 -24.12 -23.89
CA MET A 111 0.98 -23.24 -22.78
C MET A 111 1.69 -21.87 -22.87
N ALA A 112 2.98 -21.84 -23.18
CA ALA A 112 3.71 -20.58 -23.37
C ALA A 112 3.17 -19.80 -24.57
N ALA A 113 2.83 -20.46 -25.66
CA ALA A 113 2.20 -19.89 -26.84
C ALA A 113 0.87 -19.22 -26.48
N ASP A 114 0.04 -19.87 -25.68
CA ASP A 114 -1.23 -19.30 -25.21
C ASP A 114 -1.04 -18.07 -24.32
N TYR A 115 -0.04 -18.07 -23.42
CA TYR A 115 0.29 -16.87 -22.64
C TYR A 115 0.71 -15.70 -23.53
N VAL A 116 1.45 -15.96 -24.62
CA VAL A 116 1.81 -14.92 -25.60
C VAL A 116 0.59 -14.42 -26.36
N ARG A 117 -0.28 -15.33 -26.83
CA ARG A 117 -1.56 -14.98 -27.50
C ARG A 117 -2.45 -14.13 -26.60
N MET A 118 -2.59 -14.52 -25.33
CA MET A 118 -3.35 -13.76 -24.32
C MET A 118 -2.75 -12.37 -24.09
N GLY A 119 -1.44 -12.24 -23.92
CA GLY A 119 -0.76 -10.97 -23.76
C GLY A 119 -0.97 -10.04 -24.97
N CYS A 120 -0.86 -10.58 -26.18
CA CYS A 120 -1.15 -9.82 -27.40
C CYS A 120 -2.61 -9.39 -27.54
N ALA A 121 -3.54 -10.23 -27.11
CA ALA A 121 -4.97 -9.91 -27.12
C ALA A 121 -5.32 -8.86 -26.05
N GLU A 122 -4.73 -8.98 -24.87
CA GLU A 122 -4.89 -8.03 -23.76
C GLU A 122 -4.41 -6.63 -24.16
N VAL A 123 -3.16 -6.52 -24.62
CA VAL A 123 -2.54 -5.22 -24.90
C VAL A 123 -3.29 -4.43 -25.97
N LYS A 124 -3.86 -5.08 -26.97
CA LYS A 124 -4.68 -4.44 -28.02
C LYS A 124 -5.93 -3.74 -27.51
N LYS A 125 -6.45 -4.20 -26.36
CA LYS A 125 -7.66 -3.66 -25.75
C LYS A 125 -7.33 -2.67 -24.63
N MET A 126 -6.06 -2.56 -24.24
CA MET A 126 -5.65 -1.62 -23.22
C MET A 126 -5.68 -0.19 -23.74
N VAL A 127 -6.11 0.70 -22.89
CA VAL A 127 -6.01 2.15 -23.08
C VAL A 127 -5.30 2.70 -21.85
N LEU A 128 -4.28 3.54 -22.06
CA LEU A 128 -3.64 4.23 -20.95
C LEU A 128 -4.69 5.09 -20.24
N PRO A 129 -4.83 4.95 -18.91
CA PRO A 129 -5.72 5.82 -18.17
C PRO A 129 -5.18 7.24 -18.27
N LEU A 130 -5.91 8.10 -18.95
CA LEU A 130 -5.65 9.53 -18.95
C LEU A 130 -6.04 10.06 -17.57
N GLY A 131 -5.09 10.71 -16.89
CA GLY A 131 -5.42 11.52 -15.73
C GLY A 131 -6.50 12.53 -16.12
N ASN A 132 -7.41 12.85 -15.21
CA ASN A 132 -8.33 13.95 -15.44
C ASN A 132 -7.56 15.28 -15.28
N PRO A 133 -7.18 15.99 -16.36
CA PRO A 133 -6.39 17.22 -16.25
C PRO A 133 -7.18 18.36 -15.57
N ASP A 134 -8.52 18.26 -15.56
CA ASP A 134 -9.39 19.29 -14.99
C ASP A 134 -9.73 19.01 -13.52
N ALA A 135 -9.40 17.84 -12.98
CA ALA A 135 -9.60 17.53 -11.58
C ALA A 135 -8.46 18.11 -10.74
N ALA A 136 -8.68 19.29 -10.20
CA ALA A 136 -7.79 19.84 -9.18
C ALA A 136 -7.78 18.89 -7.97
N THR A 137 -6.68 18.17 -7.77
CA THR A 137 -6.50 17.30 -6.61
C THR A 137 -6.34 18.16 -5.36
N ASN A 138 -7.26 18.03 -4.40
CA ASN A 138 -7.11 18.66 -3.10
C ASN A 138 -5.92 18.03 -2.36
N LYS A 139 -5.00 18.86 -1.89
CA LYS A 139 -3.79 18.40 -1.19
C LYS A 139 -3.99 18.25 0.32
N ARG A 140 -5.13 18.65 0.86
CA ARG A 140 -5.45 18.49 2.28
C ARG A 140 -5.66 17.02 2.61
N ILE A 141 -5.13 16.59 3.74
CA ILE A 141 -5.23 15.21 4.21
C ILE A 141 -6.12 15.15 5.46
N LEU A 142 -7.12 14.28 5.45
CA LEU A 142 -7.87 13.94 6.65
C LEU A 142 -7.18 12.79 7.38
N VAL A 143 -6.99 12.93 8.67
CA VAL A 143 -6.55 11.86 9.56
C VAL A 143 -7.67 11.56 10.56
N VAL A 144 -8.15 10.32 10.58
CA VAL A 144 -9.23 9.86 11.47
C VAL A 144 -8.63 9.08 12.63
N GLY A 145 -8.67 9.68 13.82
CA GLY A 145 -8.11 9.16 15.07
C GLY A 145 -6.86 9.90 15.54
N GLY A 146 -6.92 10.45 16.74
CA GLY A 146 -5.87 11.23 17.39
C GLY A 146 -4.96 10.39 18.31
N GLY A 147 -4.82 9.09 18.06
CA GLY A 147 -3.84 8.23 18.71
C GLY A 147 -2.43 8.40 18.13
N ILE A 148 -1.47 7.60 18.62
CA ILE A 148 -0.06 7.68 18.18
C ILE A 148 0.09 7.61 16.65
N SER A 149 -0.61 6.69 15.99
CA SER A 149 -0.54 6.52 14.53
C SER A 149 -1.08 7.74 13.78
N GLY A 150 -2.22 8.27 14.25
CA GLY A 150 -2.83 9.44 13.61
C GLY A 150 -2.03 10.72 13.83
N MET A 151 -1.53 10.95 15.03
CA MET A 151 -0.67 12.09 15.32
C MET A 151 0.64 12.03 14.53
N THR A 152 1.26 10.84 14.42
CA THR A 152 2.45 10.65 13.58
C THR A 152 2.13 10.97 12.11
N ALA A 153 1.05 10.43 11.58
CA ALA A 153 0.63 10.69 10.19
C ALA A 153 0.36 12.20 9.96
N ALA A 154 -0.28 12.87 10.92
CA ALA A 154 -0.57 14.29 10.82
C ALA A 154 0.71 15.14 10.80
N LEU A 155 1.65 14.87 11.71
CA LEU A 155 2.92 15.59 11.77
C LEU A 155 3.77 15.35 10.52
N GLU A 156 3.87 14.11 10.05
CA GLU A 156 4.66 13.81 8.85
C GLU A 156 4.03 14.43 7.58
N ALA A 157 2.69 14.42 7.47
CA ALA A 157 2.00 15.07 6.37
C ALA A 157 2.21 16.61 6.40
N SER A 158 2.11 17.23 7.59
CA SER A 158 2.37 18.67 7.77
C SER A 158 3.81 19.03 7.41
N ARG A 159 4.80 18.26 7.89
CA ARG A 159 6.22 18.43 7.54
C ARG A 159 6.49 18.29 6.04
N ALA A 160 5.72 17.45 5.36
CA ALA A 160 5.78 17.32 3.91
C ALA A 160 5.06 18.45 3.15
N GLY A 161 4.50 19.44 3.86
CA GLY A 161 3.83 20.60 3.27
C GLY A 161 2.36 20.40 2.92
N TYR A 162 1.71 19.36 3.43
CA TYR A 162 0.29 19.10 3.22
C TYR A 162 -0.54 19.63 4.39
N PRO A 163 -1.58 20.45 4.16
CA PRO A 163 -2.52 20.81 5.23
C PRO A 163 -3.27 19.58 5.74
N VAL A 164 -3.44 19.49 7.05
CA VAL A 164 -4.04 18.33 7.70
C VAL A 164 -5.29 18.71 8.49
N VAL A 165 -6.31 17.86 8.43
CA VAL A 165 -7.46 17.85 9.34
C VAL A 165 -7.37 16.57 10.17
N LEU A 166 -7.26 16.70 11.48
CA LEU A 166 -7.23 15.57 12.42
C LEU A 166 -8.55 15.52 13.20
N VAL A 167 -9.24 14.38 13.14
CA VAL A 167 -10.51 14.16 13.84
C VAL A 167 -10.33 13.12 14.92
N GLU A 168 -10.64 13.49 16.17
CA GLU A 168 -10.57 12.62 17.35
C GLU A 168 -11.91 12.58 18.07
N LYS A 169 -12.41 11.38 18.36
CA LYS A 169 -13.68 11.16 19.05
C LYS A 169 -13.66 11.56 20.53
N SER A 170 -12.50 11.54 21.15
CA SER A 170 -12.32 11.88 22.56
C SER A 170 -12.08 13.38 22.74
N ALA A 171 -12.20 13.82 23.99
CA ALA A 171 -11.91 15.21 24.37
C ALA A 171 -10.42 15.58 24.34
N ARG A 172 -9.53 14.62 24.06
CA ARG A 172 -8.07 14.83 24.06
C ARG A 172 -7.38 13.88 23.10
N LEU A 173 -6.24 14.29 22.59
CA LEU A 173 -5.34 13.48 21.79
C LEU A 173 -4.58 12.44 22.63
N GLY A 174 -3.89 11.51 21.97
CA GLY A 174 -2.98 10.54 22.55
C GLY A 174 -3.48 9.09 22.51
N GLY A 175 -4.81 8.89 22.47
CA GLY A 175 -5.41 7.55 22.42
C GLY A 175 -4.88 6.63 23.53
N TRP A 176 -4.72 5.34 23.24
CA TRP A 176 -4.22 4.35 24.20
C TRP A 176 -2.77 4.60 24.61
N ALA A 177 -1.94 5.15 23.72
CA ALA A 177 -0.55 5.41 24.05
C ALA A 177 -0.37 6.41 25.19
N ALA A 178 -1.30 7.39 25.32
CA ALA A 178 -1.32 8.32 26.45
C ALA A 178 -1.79 7.68 27.77
N ALA A 179 -2.39 6.49 27.70
CA ALA A 179 -2.79 5.73 28.88
C ALA A 179 -1.69 4.80 29.40
N LEU A 180 -0.64 4.54 28.64
CA LEU A 180 0.47 3.71 29.08
C LEU A 180 1.30 4.41 30.15
N TRP A 181 1.74 3.64 31.15
CA TRP A 181 2.68 4.13 32.15
C TRP A 181 4.04 4.39 31.55
N LYS A 182 4.60 3.39 30.86
CA LYS A 182 5.88 3.46 30.17
C LYS A 182 5.88 2.54 28.96
N ARG A 183 6.83 2.72 28.07
CA ARG A 183 7.10 1.81 26.94
C ARG A 183 8.42 1.08 27.13
N VAL A 184 8.52 -0.12 26.59
CA VAL A 184 9.79 -0.82 26.42
C VAL A 184 10.62 -0.10 25.36
N PRO A 185 11.94 0.10 25.56
CA PRO A 185 12.80 0.68 24.53
C PRO A 185 12.75 -0.12 23.23
N ALA A 186 12.75 0.58 22.08
CA ALA A 186 12.72 -0.04 20.77
C ALA A 186 14.06 -0.69 20.35
N ARG A 187 15.12 -0.47 21.14
CA ARG A 187 16.48 -1.00 20.87
C ARG A 187 17.00 -1.80 22.06
N GLU A 188 17.89 -2.72 21.78
CA GLU A 188 18.60 -3.48 22.82
C GLU A 188 19.29 -2.53 23.83
N PRO A 189 19.36 -2.92 25.10
CA PRO A 189 18.98 -4.24 25.70
C PRO A 189 17.51 -4.39 26.10
N PHE A 190 16.58 -3.57 25.62
CA PHE A 190 15.14 -3.58 25.90
C PHE A 190 14.80 -3.49 27.40
N ARG A 191 15.69 -2.89 28.19
CA ARG A 191 15.56 -2.67 29.63
C ARG A 191 15.31 -1.20 29.91
N ASP A 192 14.97 -0.88 31.15
CA ASP A 192 14.73 0.48 31.61
C ASP A 192 13.56 1.17 30.86
N PRO A 193 12.31 0.80 31.22
CA PRO A 193 11.13 1.36 30.59
C PRO A 193 11.14 2.89 30.54
N GLN A 194 10.86 3.44 29.38
CA GLN A 194 10.95 4.84 29.03
C GLN A 194 9.57 5.50 28.99
N ASP A 195 9.51 6.81 29.09
CA ASP A 195 8.30 7.56 28.80
C ASP A 195 7.82 7.29 27.36
N ALA A 196 6.51 7.27 27.16
CA ALA A 196 5.93 7.04 25.85
C ALA A 196 6.10 8.23 24.88
N GLY A 197 6.48 9.41 25.39
CA GLY A 197 6.68 10.64 24.61
C GLY A 197 5.37 11.23 24.07
N MET A 198 4.26 10.91 24.70
CA MET A 198 2.94 11.36 24.20
C MET A 198 2.69 12.82 24.48
N ALA A 199 3.19 13.35 25.59
CA ALA A 199 3.01 14.76 25.93
C ALA A 199 3.65 15.67 24.88
N GLU A 200 4.89 15.36 24.49
CA GLU A 200 5.63 16.10 23.48
C GLU A 200 4.96 16.00 22.10
N MET A 201 4.48 14.80 21.74
CA MET A 201 3.79 14.58 20.46
C MET A 201 2.46 15.34 20.40
N ILE A 202 1.68 15.33 21.47
CA ILE A 202 0.42 16.10 21.58
C ILE A 202 0.72 17.58 21.42
N ALA A 203 1.67 18.10 22.19
CA ALA A 203 2.07 19.51 22.12
C ALA A 203 2.55 19.90 20.70
N ALA A 204 3.28 19.01 20.03
CA ALA A 204 3.73 19.25 18.65
C ALA A 204 2.56 19.35 17.68
N VAL A 205 1.53 18.47 17.79
CA VAL A 205 0.33 18.54 16.96
C VAL A 205 -0.48 19.79 17.23
N GLU A 206 -0.67 20.15 18.51
CA GLU A 206 -1.45 21.34 18.91
C GLU A 206 -0.78 22.66 18.53
N ALA A 207 0.55 22.67 18.45
CA ALA A 207 1.33 23.84 18.06
C ALA A 207 1.51 24.00 16.54
N ASP A 208 1.21 22.96 15.74
CA ASP A 208 1.44 22.99 14.30
C ASP A 208 0.30 23.71 13.56
N PRO A 209 0.56 24.89 12.95
CA PRO A 209 -0.48 25.65 12.23
C PRO A 209 -1.00 24.94 10.97
N GLY A 210 -0.29 23.93 10.44
CA GLY A 210 -0.70 23.13 9.31
C GLY A 210 -1.74 22.06 9.67
N ILE A 211 -1.99 21.84 10.99
CA ILE A 211 -2.89 20.79 11.49
C ILE A 211 -4.12 21.40 12.16
N LYS A 212 -5.29 21.21 11.56
CA LYS A 212 -6.59 21.59 12.15
C LYS A 212 -7.14 20.40 12.93
N VAL A 213 -7.32 20.53 14.24
CA VAL A 213 -7.79 19.46 15.12
C VAL A 213 -9.27 19.64 15.47
N TYR A 214 -10.04 18.56 15.32
CA TYR A 214 -11.42 18.43 15.82
C TYR A 214 -11.43 17.39 16.94
N LEU A 215 -11.67 17.81 18.16
CA LEU A 215 -11.89 16.96 19.33
C LEU A 215 -13.39 16.73 19.55
N ASN A 216 -13.74 15.67 20.30
CA ASN A 216 -15.13 15.25 20.50
C ASN A 216 -15.89 15.13 19.18
N ALA A 217 -15.24 14.64 18.13
CA ALA A 217 -15.72 14.67 16.77
C ALA A 217 -15.55 13.32 16.06
N VAL A 218 -16.48 13.00 15.18
CA VAL A 218 -16.44 11.79 14.36
C VAL A 218 -16.78 12.13 12.91
N THR A 219 -16.24 11.40 11.98
CA THR A 219 -16.64 11.46 10.57
C THR A 219 -17.99 10.77 10.43
N SER A 220 -19.03 11.53 10.06
CA SER A 220 -20.40 11.01 9.94
C SER A 220 -20.74 10.57 8.52
N LYS A 221 -20.17 11.24 7.52
CA LYS A 221 -20.39 10.93 6.11
C LYS A 221 -19.17 11.27 5.28
N THR A 222 -18.93 10.45 4.27
CA THR A 222 -17.89 10.70 3.27
C THR A 222 -18.49 10.52 1.89
N SER A 223 -18.20 11.44 0.97
CA SER A 223 -18.62 11.40 -0.44
C SER A 223 -17.44 11.83 -1.34
N GLY A 224 -17.60 11.67 -2.64
CA GLY A 224 -16.56 11.98 -3.60
C GLY A 224 -15.65 10.79 -3.92
N ALA A 225 -14.42 11.08 -4.31
CA ALA A 225 -13.41 10.09 -4.76
C ALA A 225 -12.00 10.54 -4.35
N PRO A 226 -10.98 9.69 -4.45
CA PRO A 226 -9.60 10.08 -4.23
C PRO A 226 -9.23 11.36 -5.00
N GLY A 227 -8.67 12.32 -4.27
CA GLY A 227 -8.38 13.67 -4.76
C GLY A 227 -9.48 14.70 -4.52
N CYS A 228 -10.72 14.30 -4.24
CA CYS A 228 -11.87 15.21 -4.07
C CYS A 228 -12.93 14.66 -3.11
N PHE A 229 -12.53 14.22 -1.94
CA PHE A 229 -13.49 13.82 -0.89
C PHE A 229 -14.12 15.03 -0.22
N VAL A 230 -15.41 14.91 0.09
CA VAL A 230 -16.12 15.79 1.01
C VAL A 230 -16.51 14.98 2.24
N VAL A 231 -16.05 15.41 3.41
CA VAL A 231 -16.26 14.69 4.67
C VAL A 231 -17.04 15.55 5.64
N GLU A 232 -18.16 15.04 6.14
CA GLU A 232 -18.94 15.64 7.20
C GLU A 232 -18.42 15.19 8.56
N ILE A 233 -18.10 16.13 9.43
CA ILE A 233 -17.58 15.92 10.77
C ILE A 233 -18.63 16.36 11.76
N ALA A 234 -19.20 15.39 12.47
CA ALA A 234 -20.15 15.65 13.56
C ALA A 234 -19.39 15.86 14.87
N GLN A 235 -19.68 16.94 15.57
CA GLN A 235 -19.09 17.27 16.86
C GLN A 235 -20.09 17.04 18.00
N GLN A 236 -19.58 16.71 19.16
CA GLN A 236 -20.41 16.64 20.38
C GLN A 236 -21.06 18.01 20.64
N GLY A 237 -22.39 18.04 20.80
CA GLY A 237 -23.14 19.29 20.90
C GLY A 237 -23.94 19.62 19.63
N GLY A 238 -23.87 18.79 18.60
CA GLY A 238 -24.71 18.86 17.40
C GLY A 238 -24.16 19.74 16.27
N ALA A 239 -23.01 20.37 16.44
CA ALA A 239 -22.36 21.10 15.36
C ALA A 239 -21.81 20.12 14.30
N THR A 240 -21.96 20.49 13.02
CA THR A 240 -21.41 19.74 11.89
C THR A 240 -20.51 20.66 11.09
N ALA A 241 -19.33 20.16 10.72
CA ALA A 241 -18.42 20.82 9.80
C ALA A 241 -18.24 19.96 8.54
N ALA A 242 -18.07 20.60 7.39
CA ALA A 242 -17.70 19.92 6.16
C ALA A 242 -16.27 20.29 5.78
N GLU A 243 -15.45 19.29 5.45
CA GLU A 243 -14.07 19.46 5.01
C GLU A 243 -13.86 18.80 3.66
N GLU A 244 -13.22 19.53 2.74
CA GLU A 244 -12.79 19.01 1.46
C GLU A 244 -11.35 18.54 1.57
N VAL A 245 -11.08 17.26 1.22
CA VAL A 245 -9.77 16.62 1.36
C VAL A 245 -9.45 15.74 0.16
N GLY A 246 -8.18 15.59 -0.15
CA GLY A 246 -7.75 14.74 -1.26
C GLY A 246 -7.48 13.29 -0.85
N ALA A 247 -7.13 13.07 0.41
CA ALA A 247 -6.82 11.74 0.94
C ALA A 247 -7.33 11.58 2.37
N ILE A 248 -7.57 10.34 2.78
CA ILE A 248 -8.03 9.99 4.12
C ILE A 248 -7.08 8.93 4.69
N VAL A 249 -6.51 9.21 5.86
CA VAL A 249 -5.70 8.28 6.65
C VAL A 249 -6.57 7.75 7.79
N GLN A 250 -6.88 6.47 7.75
CA GLN A 250 -7.66 5.81 8.78
C GLN A 250 -6.73 5.31 9.90
N ALA A 251 -6.78 5.96 11.07
CA ALA A 251 -5.97 5.67 12.24
C ALA A 251 -6.82 5.49 13.51
N SER A 252 -7.99 4.89 13.39
CA SER A 252 -9.01 4.75 14.44
C SER A 252 -8.63 3.85 15.61
N GLY A 253 -7.48 3.15 15.51
CA GLY A 253 -6.98 2.28 16.56
C GLY A 253 -7.81 1.01 16.74
N PHE A 254 -7.92 0.56 17.98
CA PHE A 254 -8.61 -0.67 18.35
C PHE A 254 -9.42 -0.48 19.64
N ALA A 255 -10.37 -1.37 19.89
CA ALA A 255 -11.04 -1.51 21.17
C ALA A 255 -10.32 -2.57 22.02
N LEU A 256 -10.20 -2.34 23.33
CA LEU A 256 -9.70 -3.38 24.23
C LEU A 256 -10.66 -4.57 24.23
N TYR A 257 -10.10 -5.75 24.45
CA TYR A 257 -10.89 -6.94 24.66
C TYR A 257 -11.72 -6.80 25.94
N ASP A 258 -12.99 -7.15 25.87
CA ASP A 258 -13.86 -7.18 27.04
C ASP A 258 -13.56 -8.42 27.89
N ALA A 259 -12.77 -8.22 28.95
CA ALA A 259 -12.34 -9.29 29.85
C ALA A 259 -13.49 -9.98 30.61
N ASN A 260 -14.68 -9.38 30.67
CA ASN A 260 -15.88 -10.04 31.26
C ASN A 260 -16.35 -11.23 30.40
N ARG A 261 -15.89 -11.37 29.18
CA ARG A 261 -16.17 -12.52 28.31
C ARG A 261 -15.35 -13.77 28.66
N LEU A 262 -14.43 -13.66 29.62
CA LEU A 262 -13.58 -14.73 30.12
C LEU A 262 -13.80 -14.90 31.62
N PRO A 263 -15.02 -15.33 32.05
CA PRO A 263 -15.35 -15.47 33.48
C PRO A 263 -14.48 -16.50 34.23
N GLU A 264 -13.94 -17.48 33.51
CA GLU A 264 -13.02 -18.49 34.03
C GLU A 264 -11.69 -17.89 34.53
N LEU A 265 -11.31 -16.69 34.08
CA LEU A 265 -10.11 -15.97 34.54
C LEU A 265 -10.38 -15.13 35.80
N GLY A 266 -11.63 -15.04 36.25
CA GLY A 266 -12.01 -14.35 37.48
C GLY A 266 -12.05 -12.82 37.38
N PHE A 267 -12.02 -12.24 36.17
CA PHE A 267 -12.17 -10.79 35.98
C PHE A 267 -13.55 -10.35 36.47
N GLY A 268 -13.60 -9.30 37.27
CA GLY A 268 -14.84 -8.83 37.91
C GLY A 268 -15.26 -9.63 39.16
N ALA A 269 -14.77 -10.85 39.36
CA ALA A 269 -15.05 -11.65 40.54
C ALA A 269 -14.07 -11.35 41.69
N SER A 270 -12.88 -10.90 41.39
CA SER A 270 -11.84 -10.54 42.36
C SER A 270 -11.22 -9.19 42.03
N PRO A 271 -11.02 -8.27 42.99
CA PRO A 271 -10.34 -7.01 42.77
C PRO A 271 -8.86 -7.16 42.42
N ASN A 272 -8.30 -8.37 42.64
CA ASN A 272 -6.90 -8.68 42.33
C ASN A 272 -6.69 -9.13 40.87
N VAL A 273 -7.78 -9.34 40.12
CA VAL A 273 -7.72 -9.68 38.69
C VAL A 273 -8.05 -8.41 37.89
N VAL A 274 -7.07 -7.96 37.16
CA VAL A 274 -7.18 -6.74 36.33
C VAL A 274 -6.83 -7.04 34.89
N ASP A 275 -7.41 -6.31 33.96
CA ASP A 275 -7.01 -6.29 32.57
C ASP A 275 -5.78 -5.40 32.33
N GLN A 276 -5.31 -5.32 31.09
CA GLN A 276 -4.14 -4.49 30.74
C GLN A 276 -4.36 -3.02 31.08
N ALA A 277 -5.56 -2.48 30.85
CA ALA A 277 -5.86 -1.09 31.17
C ALA A 277 -5.84 -0.83 32.68
N GLY A 278 -6.36 -1.76 33.46
CA GLY A 278 -6.28 -1.73 34.92
C GLY A 278 -4.84 -1.77 35.44
N LEU A 279 -4.00 -2.62 34.86
CA LEU A 279 -2.57 -2.67 35.19
C LEU A 279 -1.86 -1.36 34.90
N GLU A 280 -2.06 -0.76 33.72
CA GLU A 280 -1.47 0.52 33.35
C GLU A 280 -1.91 1.65 34.29
N LYS A 281 -3.19 1.65 34.69
CA LYS A 281 -3.72 2.59 35.67
C LYS A 281 -3.03 2.43 37.03
N LEU A 282 -2.94 1.20 37.55
CA LEU A 282 -2.28 0.91 38.82
C LEU A 282 -0.79 1.32 38.79
N ALA A 283 -0.09 1.05 37.69
CA ALA A 283 1.32 1.42 37.52
C ALA A 283 1.53 2.94 37.58
N ARG A 284 0.67 3.71 36.93
CA ARG A 284 0.73 5.19 36.95
C ARG A 284 0.42 5.75 38.34
N GLU A 285 -0.60 5.22 38.99
CA GLU A 285 -0.99 5.65 40.33
C GLU A 285 0.09 5.34 41.36
N ALA A 286 0.71 4.15 41.28
CA ALA A 286 1.84 3.79 42.14
C ALA A 286 3.06 4.68 41.90
N ALA A 287 3.38 4.93 40.63
CA ALA A 287 4.48 5.83 40.26
C ALA A 287 4.25 7.26 40.75
N ALA A 288 3.02 7.78 40.68
CA ALA A 288 2.67 9.12 41.16
C ALA A 288 2.83 9.24 42.70
N ARG A 289 2.68 8.13 43.43
CA ARG A 289 2.90 8.08 44.88
C ARG A 289 4.35 7.75 45.29
N GLY A 290 5.22 7.44 44.30
CA GLY A 290 6.58 6.96 44.57
C GLY A 290 6.61 5.56 45.22
N GLU A 291 5.58 4.75 45.00
CA GLU A 291 5.41 3.44 45.60
C GLU A 291 5.54 2.31 44.58
N PRO A 292 5.98 1.12 44.97
CA PRO A 292 5.87 -0.03 44.09
C PRO A 292 4.39 -0.38 43.85
N ILE A 293 4.10 -1.01 42.72
CA ILE A 293 2.76 -1.57 42.47
C ILE A 293 2.47 -2.59 43.55
N ARG A 294 1.50 -2.30 44.39
CA ARG A 294 1.01 -3.24 45.42
C ARG A 294 -0.31 -3.81 44.95
N ARG A 295 -0.47 -5.11 45.18
CA ARG A 295 -1.73 -5.84 45.04
C ARG A 295 -2.62 -5.56 46.22
#